data_9b7e3967393e449230352f2d5960a987
#
_entry.id   9b7e3967393e449230352f2d5960a987
#
_cell.length_a   1.000
_cell.length_b   1.000
_cell.length_c   1.000
_cell.angle_alpha   90.00
_cell.angle_beta   90.00
_cell.angle_gamma   90.00
#
_symmetry.space_group_name_H-M   'P 1'
#
loop_
_entity.id
_entity.type
_entity.pdbx_description
1 polymer ?
#
loop_
_entity_poly.entity_id
_entity_poly.type
_entity_poly.pdbx_seq_one_letter_code
_entity_poly.pdbx_strand_id
1 'polypeptide(L)'
;MXXXXDGRDVPATSALTYVDALEAKIAELSDDSFDVCIASGGGRMKVTMDRYKADWGMVETGWNTHVRGIGRGFASAKEAIETYRSELDVIDQDLPAFVITDENGPVGTINDGDAVVLFNFRGDRALEISMAFDDEEFDAFDREPRPDVVYAGMLQYDGDLKLPKRFLVNPPQIRNTLSELLIENGLRQYAVSETQKYGHVTYFWNGNKTGKFSEELEDYKEIPSDNVSFDERPXXX
;
A
#
# COMPACT_ATOMS: atom_id res chain seq x y z
N MET A 1 7.10 13.19 4.08
CA MET A 1 6.82 11.77 4.25
C MET A 1 5.33 11.51 4.36
N UNK A 2 4.78 10.42 3.98
CA UNK A 2 3.45 10.07 4.03
C UNK A 2 3.30 8.89 4.90
N UNK A 3 2.52 8.85 5.71
CA UNK A 3 2.32 7.82 6.67
C UNK A 3 1.00 7.13 6.35
N UNK A 4 0.93 5.96 6.41
CA UNK A 4 -0.18 5.14 6.33
C UNK A 4 -0.33 4.50 7.63
N UNK A 5 -1.24 4.68 8.34
CA UNK A 5 -1.50 4.13 9.59
C UNK A 5 -2.03 2.77 9.37
N ASP A 6 -1.52 1.82 10.13
CA ASP A 6 -1.79 0.40 9.94
C ASP A 6 -2.97 -0.11 10.77
N GLY A 7 -2.82 -0.12 12.08
CA GLY A 7 -3.89 -0.55 13.00
C GLY A 7 -4.38 -1.98 12.79
N ARG A 8 -3.60 -2.82 12.10
CA ARG A 8 -3.98 -4.21 11.80
C ARG A 8 -2.90 -5.17 12.28
N ASP A 9 -1.66 -4.91 11.90
CA ASP A 9 -0.53 -5.75 12.32
C ASP A 9 0.10 -5.21 13.60
N VAL A 10 -0.43 -4.11 14.10
CA VAL A 10 -0.12 -3.53 15.41
C VAL A 10 -1.45 -3.20 16.08
N PRO A 11 -1.45 -2.87 17.36
CA PRO A 11 -2.73 -2.59 18.05
C PRO A 11 -3.53 -1.49 17.34
N ALA A 12 -4.84 -1.64 17.37
CA ALA A 12 -5.77 -0.90 16.50
C ALA A 12 -5.71 0.62 16.68
N THR A 13 -5.25 1.09 17.85
CA THR A 13 -5.17 2.54 18.13
C THR A 13 -3.79 2.94 18.61
N SER A 14 -2.75 2.33 18.06
CA SER A 14 -1.37 2.56 18.50
C SER A 14 -0.63 3.62 17.68
N ALA A 15 -1.29 4.27 16.70
CA ALA A 15 -0.60 5.16 15.75
C ALA A 15 0.17 6.28 16.44
N LEU A 16 -0.38 6.87 17.51
CA LEU A 16 0.28 8.00 18.16
C LEU A 16 1.62 7.61 18.79
N THR A 17 1.76 6.37 19.24
CA THR A 17 3.05 5.89 19.75
C THR A 17 4.14 6.03 18.67
N TYR A 18 3.80 5.60 17.45
CA TYR A 18 4.76 5.65 16.34
C TYR A 18 4.95 7.06 15.81
N VAL A 19 3.87 7.84 15.74
CA VAL A 19 3.95 9.21 15.26
C VAL A 19 4.79 10.05 16.22
N ASP A 20 4.59 9.89 17.53
CA ASP A 20 5.37 10.64 18.51
C ASP A 20 6.87 10.29 18.40
N ALA A 21 7.19 9.00 18.23
CA ALA A 21 8.58 8.58 18.08
C ALA A 21 9.19 9.15 16.79
N LEU A 22 8.43 9.13 15.69
CA LEU A 22 8.90 9.68 14.43
C LEU A 22 9.11 11.19 14.53
N GLU A 23 8.16 11.91 15.14
CA GLU A 23 8.28 13.36 15.27
C GLU A 23 9.48 13.73 16.15
N ALA A 24 9.76 12.94 17.20
CA ALA A 24 10.94 13.16 18.02
C ALA A 24 12.22 12.99 17.20
N LYS A 25 12.26 11.97 16.36
CA LYS A 25 13.42 11.75 15.48
C LYS A 25 13.56 12.86 14.45
N ILE A 26 12.44 13.31 13.89
CA ILE A 26 12.43 14.44 12.95
C ILE A 26 13.02 15.69 13.63
N ALA A 27 12.59 15.99 14.87
CA ALA A 27 13.11 17.15 15.59
C ALA A 27 14.60 17.03 15.84
N GLU A 28 15.06 15.82 16.17
CA GLU A 28 16.49 15.58 16.41
C GLU A 28 17.33 15.80 15.14
N LEU A 29 16.81 15.39 13.98
CA LEU A 29 17.58 15.42 12.74
C LEU A 29 17.50 16.73 11.98
N SER A 30 16.42 17.50 12.17
CA SER A 30 16.20 18.72 11.39
C SER A 30 17.15 19.82 11.85
N ASP A 31 17.75 20.50 10.87
CA ASP A 31 18.62 21.65 11.11
C ASP A 31 18.64 22.52 9.86
N ASP A 32 19.57 23.46 9.78
CA ASP A 32 19.64 24.37 8.64
C ASP A 32 19.92 23.67 7.32
N SER A 33 20.48 22.44 7.37
CA SER A 33 20.86 21.70 6.18
C SER A 33 19.93 20.52 5.86
N PHE A 34 19.00 20.19 6.77
CA PHE A 34 18.16 19.02 6.59
C PHE A 34 16.74 19.30 7.09
N ASP A 35 15.82 19.37 6.16
CA ASP A 35 14.41 19.68 6.44
C ASP A 35 13.57 18.44 6.13
N VAL A 36 12.95 17.86 7.16
CA VAL A 36 12.13 16.66 6.99
C VAL A 36 10.85 16.82 7.81
N CYS A 37 9.73 16.37 7.28
CA CYS A 37 8.45 16.46 7.98
C CYS A 37 7.48 15.40 7.47
N ILE A 38 6.43 15.16 8.25
CA ILE A 38 5.26 14.40 7.79
C ILE A 38 4.39 15.40 7.03
N ALA A 39 4.02 15.03 5.79
CA ALA A 39 3.26 15.94 4.94
C ALA A 39 1.81 15.51 4.74
N SER A 40 1.51 14.23 4.89
CA SER A 40 0.15 13.73 4.68
C SER A 40 0.06 12.31 5.21
N GLY A 41 -1.17 11.83 5.34
CA GLY A 41 -1.36 10.47 5.80
C GLY A 41 -2.82 10.02 5.73
N GLY A 42 -3.08 8.84 6.29
CA GLY A 42 -4.40 8.25 6.37
C GLY A 42 -4.31 6.76 6.68
N GLY A 43 -5.43 6.18 6.97
CA GLY A 43 -5.51 4.76 7.30
C GLY A 43 -5.43 3.87 6.08
N ARG A 44 -4.89 2.68 6.26
CA ARG A 44 -4.64 1.74 5.16
C ARG A 44 -5.93 1.29 4.46
N MET A 45 -7.07 1.40 5.10
CA MET A 45 -8.35 1.00 4.51
C MET A 45 -9.09 2.15 3.85
N LYS A 46 -8.50 3.34 3.86
CA LYS A 46 -9.15 4.53 3.30
C LYS A 46 -8.29 5.23 2.24
N VAL A 47 -6.97 5.07 2.32
CA VAL A 47 -6.04 5.87 1.52
C VAL A 47 -4.99 4.97 0.91
N THR A 48 -4.81 5.03 -0.40
CA THR A 48 -3.70 4.44 -1.15
C THR A 48 -3.70 2.92 -1.26
N MET A 49 -3.99 2.21 -0.19
CA MET A 49 -3.55 0.82 0.01
C MET A 49 -4.61 -0.21 -0.44
N ASP A 50 -5.28 0.05 -1.54
CA ASP A 50 -6.16 -0.95 -2.15
C ASP A 50 -5.35 -2.13 -2.66
N ARG A 51 -6.03 -3.24 -2.90
CA ARG A 51 -5.40 -4.41 -3.52
C ARG A 51 -6.42 -5.14 -4.39
N TYR A 52 -5.89 -5.85 -5.37
CA TYR A 52 -6.69 -6.66 -6.29
C TYR A 52 -7.64 -5.81 -7.12
N LYS A 53 -7.35 -4.50 -7.25
CA LYS A 53 -8.15 -3.55 -8.03
C LYS A 53 -9.59 -3.50 -7.55
N ALA A 54 -9.80 -3.69 -6.24
CA ALA A 54 -11.13 -3.71 -5.67
C ALA A 54 -11.75 -2.31 -5.57
N ASP A 55 -10.92 -1.31 -5.31
CA ASP A 55 -11.41 0.06 -5.11
C ASP A 55 -10.34 1.09 -5.52
N TRP A 56 -10.30 1.41 -6.79
CA TRP A 56 -9.37 2.43 -7.29
C TRP A 56 -9.62 3.80 -6.69
N GLY A 57 -10.84 4.06 -6.17
CA GLY A 57 -11.12 5.31 -5.48
C GLY A 57 -10.24 5.52 -4.25
N MET A 58 -9.86 4.43 -3.58
CA MET A 58 -8.95 4.51 -2.45
C MET A 58 -7.55 4.96 -2.91
N VAL A 59 -7.10 4.47 -4.05
CA VAL A 59 -5.79 4.86 -4.61
C VAL A 59 -5.84 6.30 -5.10
N GLU A 60 -6.96 6.69 -5.72
CA GLU A 60 -7.16 8.08 -6.14
C GLU A 60 -7.12 9.03 -4.95
N THR A 61 -7.76 8.64 -3.85
CA THR A 61 -7.69 9.43 -2.61
C THR A 61 -6.24 9.61 -2.19
N GLY A 62 -5.45 8.53 -2.24
CA GLY A 62 -4.02 8.63 -1.92
C GLY A 62 -3.27 9.56 -2.87
N TRP A 63 -3.57 9.47 -4.17
CA TRP A 63 -2.95 10.36 -5.15
C TRP A 63 -3.27 11.82 -4.83
N ASN A 64 -4.55 12.11 -4.63
CA ASN A 64 -4.97 13.48 -4.30
C ASN A 64 -4.30 13.98 -3.02
N THR A 65 -4.24 13.12 -2.00
CA THR A 65 -3.70 13.50 -0.70
C THR A 65 -2.19 13.70 -0.74
N HIS A 66 -1.48 12.70 -1.26
CA HIS A 66 -0.02 12.70 -1.17
C HIS A 66 0.66 13.49 -2.27
N VAL A 67 0.12 13.42 -3.50
CA VAL A 67 0.74 14.11 -4.63
C VAL A 67 0.27 15.56 -4.71
N ARG A 68 -1.05 15.76 -4.63
CA ARG A 68 -1.64 17.07 -4.86
C ARG A 68 -1.83 17.90 -3.61
N GLY A 69 -1.76 17.27 -2.43
CA GLY A 69 -2.02 17.98 -1.18
C GLY A 69 -3.48 18.36 -1.01
N ILE A 70 -4.40 17.57 -1.57
CA ILE A 70 -5.84 17.83 -1.48
C ILE A 70 -6.41 16.94 -0.37
N GLY A 71 -6.99 17.57 0.64
CA GLY A 71 -7.57 16.87 1.75
C GLY A 71 -7.73 17.80 2.93
N ARG A 72 -8.31 17.27 4.00
CA ARG A 72 -8.52 18.07 5.20
C ARG A 72 -7.17 18.42 5.81
N GLY A 73 -6.98 19.70 6.11
CA GLY A 73 -5.70 20.24 6.60
C GLY A 73 -5.61 20.23 8.11
N PHE A 74 -4.40 19.94 8.62
CA PHE A 74 -4.10 19.96 10.05
C PHE A 74 -2.68 20.47 10.24
N ALA A 75 -2.39 20.99 11.44
CA ALA A 75 -1.05 21.47 11.74
C ALA A 75 -0.06 20.34 11.97
N SER A 76 -0.52 19.16 12.37
CA SER A 76 0.34 18.01 12.63
C SER A 76 -0.42 16.71 12.44
N ALA A 77 0.33 15.63 12.26
CA ALA A 77 -0.28 14.30 12.17
C ALA A 77 -0.97 13.93 13.48
N LYS A 78 -0.38 14.29 14.61
CA LYS A 78 -1.01 14.01 15.91
C LYS A 78 -2.37 14.70 16.02
N GLU A 79 -2.44 15.95 15.61
CA GLU A 79 -3.72 16.69 15.64
C GLU A 79 -4.75 16.00 14.74
N ALA A 80 -4.34 15.57 13.55
CA ALA A 80 -5.24 14.90 12.61
C ALA A 80 -5.82 13.62 13.22
N ILE A 81 -4.95 12.80 13.79
CA ILE A 81 -5.36 11.52 14.35
C ILE A 81 -6.29 11.74 15.53
N GLU A 82 -5.94 12.63 16.45
CA GLU A 82 -6.77 12.93 17.62
C GLU A 82 -8.12 13.49 17.22
N THR A 83 -8.13 14.38 16.23
CA THR A 83 -9.38 14.98 15.76
C THR A 83 -10.30 13.93 15.16
N TYR A 84 -9.77 13.09 14.28
CA TYR A 84 -10.58 12.05 13.66
C TYR A 84 -11.11 11.03 14.68
N ARG A 85 -10.28 10.66 15.65
CA ARG A 85 -10.72 9.74 16.68
C ARG A 85 -11.87 10.35 17.50
N SER A 86 -11.77 11.63 17.79
CA SER A 86 -12.80 12.34 18.54
C SER A 86 -14.09 12.46 17.74
N GLU A 87 -13.99 12.77 16.45
CA GLU A 87 -15.17 13.01 15.63
C GLU A 87 -15.87 11.72 15.17
N LEU A 88 -15.08 10.67 14.86
CA LEU A 88 -15.58 9.51 14.13
C LEU A 88 -15.51 8.21 14.91
N ASP A 89 -14.79 8.19 16.03
CA ASP A 89 -14.60 6.97 16.82
C ASP A 89 -14.05 5.82 15.97
N VAL A 90 -13.02 6.10 15.17
CA VAL A 90 -12.43 5.11 14.25
C VAL A 90 -11.13 4.56 14.80
N ILE A 91 -10.81 3.34 14.39
CA ILE A 91 -9.49 2.76 14.63
C ILE A 91 -8.53 3.24 13.54
N ASP A 92 -7.24 3.02 13.75
CA ASP A 92 -6.21 3.62 12.91
C ASP A 92 -6.32 3.26 11.44
N GLN A 93 -6.66 2.00 11.13
CA GLN A 93 -6.73 1.60 9.73
C GLN A 93 -7.84 2.31 8.95
N ASP A 94 -8.81 2.88 9.65
CA ASP A 94 -9.94 3.56 9.03
C ASP A 94 -9.86 5.07 9.12
N LEU A 95 -8.72 5.63 9.49
CA LEU A 95 -8.55 7.08 9.56
C LEU A 95 -8.69 7.69 8.16
N PRO A 96 -9.51 8.74 8.01
CA PRO A 96 -9.56 9.42 6.71
C PRO A 96 -8.24 10.08 6.35
N ALA A 97 -8.12 10.46 5.08
CA ALA A 97 -6.95 11.18 4.58
C ALA A 97 -6.78 12.51 5.29
N PHE A 98 -5.51 12.91 5.50
CA PHE A 98 -5.21 14.23 6.04
C PHE A 98 -3.97 14.80 5.37
N VAL A 99 -3.90 16.13 5.35
CA VAL A 99 -2.79 16.89 4.76
C VAL A 99 -2.27 17.84 5.83
N ILE A 100 -0.96 17.89 5.98
CA ILE A 100 -0.35 18.83 6.92
C ILE A 100 -0.16 20.17 6.21
N THR A 101 -0.64 21.23 6.85
CA THR A 101 -0.65 22.57 6.24
C THR A 101 -0.06 23.59 7.20
N ASP A 102 0.47 24.67 6.62
CA ASP A 102 0.87 25.86 7.36
C ASP A 102 0.18 27.06 6.71
N GLU A 103 0.66 28.27 7.02
CA GLU A 103 0.01 29.48 6.49
C GLU A 103 0.09 29.58 4.96
N ASN A 104 0.95 28.79 4.33
CA ASN A 104 1.13 28.81 2.87
C ASN A 104 0.42 27.63 2.17
N GLY A 105 -0.25 26.76 2.93
CA GLY A 105 -0.93 25.59 2.39
C GLY A 105 -0.22 24.30 2.68
N PRO A 106 -0.40 23.24 1.88
CA PRO A 106 0.24 21.95 2.13
C PRO A 106 1.76 22.08 2.18
N VAL A 107 2.37 21.41 3.18
CA VAL A 107 3.80 21.53 3.39
C VAL A 107 4.63 20.61 2.49
N GLY A 108 4.00 19.63 1.82
CA GLY A 108 4.81 18.72 1.03
C GLY A 108 4.02 17.99 -0.03
N THR A 109 3.74 18.65 -1.15
CA THR A 109 3.20 17.99 -2.33
C THR A 109 4.34 17.36 -3.11
N ILE A 110 4.00 16.49 -4.06
CA ILE A 110 4.98 15.85 -4.92
C ILE A 110 5.00 16.56 -6.26
N ASN A 111 6.16 17.04 -6.67
CA ASN A 111 6.31 17.91 -7.83
C ASN A 111 7.36 17.37 -8.80
N ASP A 112 7.38 17.94 -10.00
CA ASP A 112 8.39 17.59 -11.00
C ASP A 112 9.79 17.72 -10.38
N GLY A 113 10.62 16.72 -10.61
CA GLY A 113 11.97 16.70 -10.13
C GLY A 113 12.15 16.01 -8.78
N ASP A 114 11.06 15.63 -8.14
CA ASP A 114 11.14 14.93 -6.86
C ASP A 114 11.49 13.45 -7.03
N ALA A 115 11.98 12.84 -5.98
CA ALA A 115 12.14 11.40 -5.89
C ALA A 115 11.13 10.87 -4.87
N VAL A 116 10.45 9.79 -5.23
CA VAL A 116 9.42 9.16 -4.40
C VAL A 116 9.84 7.73 -4.12
N VAL A 117 9.95 7.37 -2.86
CA VAL A 117 10.28 6.00 -2.46
C VAL A 117 9.09 5.43 -1.69
N LEU A 118 8.53 4.34 -2.20
CA LEU A 118 7.48 3.61 -1.46
C LEU A 118 8.16 2.63 -0.53
N PHE A 119 8.16 2.98 0.76
CA PHE A 119 8.90 2.22 1.77
C PHE A 119 8.04 1.07 2.29
N ASN A 120 7.77 0.10 1.41
CA ASN A 120 6.86 -1.01 1.66
C ASN A 120 7.51 -2.29 1.14
N PHE A 121 7.65 -3.30 2.00
CA PHE A 121 8.27 -4.52 1.51
C PHE A 121 7.24 -5.51 0.95
N ARG A 122 5.99 -5.42 1.38
CA ARG A 122 4.93 -6.30 0.90
C ARG A 122 4.26 -5.68 -0.33
N GLY A 123 3.97 -6.51 -1.34
CA GLY A 123 3.58 -5.99 -2.64
C GLY A 123 2.10 -5.82 -2.92
N ASP A 124 1.23 -6.60 -2.26
CA ASP A 124 -0.17 -6.67 -2.67
C ASP A 124 -0.89 -5.31 -2.58
N ARG A 125 -0.56 -4.49 -1.59
CA ARG A 125 -1.18 -3.16 -1.44
C ARG A 125 -0.29 -2.04 -1.96
N ALA A 126 0.85 -2.38 -2.56
CA ALA A 126 1.80 -1.40 -3.10
C ALA A 126 1.72 -1.29 -4.61
N LEU A 127 1.09 -2.26 -5.27
CA LEU A 127 1.14 -2.36 -6.72
C LEU A 127 0.37 -1.25 -7.41
N GLU A 128 -0.83 -0.93 -6.91
CA GLU A 128 -1.70 0.00 -7.63
C GLU A 128 -1.18 1.43 -7.62
N ILE A 129 -0.62 1.89 -6.49
CA ILE A 129 -0.01 3.21 -6.49
C ILE A 129 1.26 3.22 -7.35
N SER A 130 1.96 2.08 -7.42
CA SER A 130 3.12 1.98 -8.32
C SER A 130 2.68 2.08 -9.78
N MET A 131 1.54 1.50 -10.14
CA MET A 131 0.98 1.69 -11.49
C MET A 131 0.70 3.16 -11.76
N ALA A 132 0.12 3.86 -10.79
CA ALA A 132 -0.21 5.28 -10.97
C ALA A 132 1.04 6.12 -11.23
N PHE A 133 2.15 5.80 -10.57
CA PHE A 133 3.40 6.54 -10.80
C PHE A 133 4.13 6.10 -12.05
N ASP A 134 4.14 4.80 -12.36
CA ASP A 134 5.05 4.25 -13.38
C ASP A 134 4.43 3.91 -14.73
N ASP A 135 3.12 3.57 -14.78
CA ASP A 135 2.54 3.16 -16.06
C ASP A 135 2.38 4.34 -16.98
N GLU A 136 2.83 4.18 -18.23
CA GLU A 136 2.65 5.21 -19.23
C GLU A 136 1.18 5.34 -19.63
N GLU A 137 0.50 4.21 -19.77
CA GLU A 137 -0.93 4.19 -20.06
C GLU A 137 -1.67 3.79 -18.78
N PHE A 138 -2.42 4.72 -18.24
CA PHE A 138 -3.10 4.55 -16.97
C PHE A 138 -4.47 5.23 -17.06
N ASP A 139 -5.52 4.47 -16.83
CA ASP A 139 -6.88 4.99 -16.97
C ASP A 139 -7.77 4.72 -15.76
N ALA A 140 -7.20 4.25 -14.66
CA ALA A 140 -8.01 3.91 -13.49
C ALA A 140 -8.61 5.14 -12.81
N PHE A 141 -7.93 6.27 -12.86
CA PHE A 141 -8.46 7.57 -12.44
C PHE A 141 -7.66 8.67 -13.14
N ASP A 142 -8.10 9.91 -13.01
CA ASP A 142 -7.41 11.05 -13.62
C ASP A 142 -6.24 11.47 -12.73
N ARG A 143 -5.02 11.08 -13.15
CA ARG A 143 -3.80 11.42 -12.40
C ARG A 143 -3.13 12.71 -12.88
N GLU A 144 -3.73 13.39 -13.83
CA GLU A 144 -3.09 14.58 -14.43
C GLU A 144 -3.25 15.81 -13.56
N PRO A 145 -2.26 16.69 -13.50
CA PRO A 145 -0.95 16.51 -14.10
C PRO A 145 -0.12 15.48 -13.32
N ARG A 146 0.44 14.52 -14.05
CA ARG A 146 1.31 13.50 -13.45
C ARG A 146 2.69 14.11 -13.25
N PRO A 147 3.19 14.19 -12.03
CA PRO A 147 4.50 14.80 -11.83
C PRO A 147 5.62 13.94 -12.41
N ASP A 148 6.63 14.57 -12.95
CA ASP A 148 7.79 13.89 -13.50
C ASP A 148 8.76 13.61 -12.36
N VAL A 149 8.68 12.42 -11.80
CA VAL A 149 9.44 12.03 -10.60
C VAL A 149 10.28 10.78 -10.89
N VAL A 150 11.29 10.57 -10.04
CA VAL A 150 11.95 9.28 -9.96
C VAL A 150 11.21 8.46 -8.90
N TYR A 151 10.54 7.40 -9.33
CA TYR A 151 9.76 6.57 -8.43
C TYR A 151 10.45 5.22 -8.20
N ALA A 152 10.54 4.79 -6.95
CA ALA A 152 11.14 3.50 -6.61
C ALA A 152 10.36 2.85 -5.49
N GLY A 153 10.14 1.53 -5.61
CA GLY A 153 9.65 0.75 -4.49
C GLY A 153 10.80 0.16 -3.70
N MET A 154 10.53 -0.33 -2.50
CA MET A 154 11.51 -1.12 -1.77
C MET A 154 11.88 -2.37 -2.57
N LEU A 155 10.88 -3.02 -3.15
CA LEU A 155 11.04 -4.20 -3.98
C LEU A 155 10.34 -3.98 -5.32
N GLN A 156 10.59 -4.87 -6.27
CA GLN A 156 9.74 -4.97 -7.46
C GLN A 156 8.53 -5.79 -7.06
N TYR A 157 7.38 -5.14 -6.94
CA TYR A 157 6.18 -5.74 -6.36
C TYR A 157 5.49 -6.74 -7.28
N ASP A 158 5.71 -6.60 -8.59
CA ASP A 158 5.18 -7.57 -9.56
C ASP A 158 6.25 -7.81 -10.61
N GLY A 159 6.78 -9.03 -10.62
CA GLY A 159 7.88 -9.38 -11.51
C GLY A 159 7.44 -9.58 -12.96
N ASP A 160 6.17 -9.90 -13.18
CA ASP A 160 5.67 -10.06 -14.55
C ASP A 160 5.40 -8.71 -15.19
N LEU A 161 4.77 -7.81 -14.44
CA LEU A 161 4.52 -6.45 -14.92
C LEU A 161 5.76 -5.57 -14.81
N LYS A 162 6.75 -6.01 -14.05
CA LYS A 162 7.99 -5.27 -13.80
C LYS A 162 7.69 -3.91 -13.18
N LEU A 163 6.85 -3.93 -12.14
CA LEU A 163 6.45 -2.72 -11.42
C LEU A 163 6.85 -2.81 -9.96
N PRO A 164 7.39 -1.75 -9.40
CA PRO A 164 7.82 -0.55 -10.11
C PRO A 164 9.08 -0.82 -10.94
N LYS A 165 9.37 0.07 -11.87
CA LYS A 165 10.54 -0.07 -12.74
C LYS A 165 11.83 0.01 -11.95
N ARG A 166 11.86 0.85 -10.92
CA ARG A 166 13.02 1.00 -10.03
C ARG A 166 12.69 0.46 -8.66
N PHE A 167 13.64 -0.21 -8.04
CA PHE A 167 13.46 -0.75 -6.69
C PHE A 167 14.81 -0.80 -5.99
N LEU A 168 14.77 -0.75 -4.67
CA LEU A 168 15.99 -0.61 -3.87
C LEU A 168 16.62 -1.95 -3.52
N VAL A 169 15.79 -3.00 -3.37
CA VAL A 169 16.26 -4.32 -2.95
C VAL A 169 15.70 -5.35 -3.92
N ASN A 170 16.54 -6.28 -4.34
CA ASN A 170 16.10 -7.36 -5.22
C ASN A 170 15.10 -8.23 -4.48
N PRO A 171 14.03 -8.70 -5.17
CA PRO A 171 13.08 -9.61 -4.55
C PRO A 171 13.78 -10.88 -4.09
N PRO A 172 13.32 -11.49 -3.00
CA PRO A 172 13.90 -12.77 -2.58
C PRO A 172 13.66 -13.83 -3.65
N GLN A 173 14.67 -14.68 -3.85
CA GLN A 173 14.54 -15.79 -4.78
C GLN A 173 14.17 -17.03 -3.98
N ILE A 174 12.89 -17.30 -3.89
CA ILE A 174 12.36 -18.40 -3.10
C ILE A 174 12.31 -19.64 -3.98
N ARG A 175 12.95 -20.70 -3.54
CA ARG A 175 13.03 -21.95 -4.29
C ARG A 175 12.62 -23.11 -3.40
N ASN A 176 12.35 -24.24 -4.05
CA ASN A 176 11.99 -25.47 -3.36
C ASN A 176 10.74 -25.31 -2.51
N THR A 177 9.77 -24.58 -3.06
CA THR A 177 8.47 -24.51 -2.41
C THR A 177 7.81 -25.88 -2.46
N LEU A 178 6.82 -26.08 -1.62
CA LEU A 178 6.10 -27.36 -1.62
C LEU A 178 5.52 -27.64 -3.01
N SER A 179 4.97 -26.63 -3.66
CA SER A 179 4.40 -26.80 -5.01
C SER A 179 5.44 -27.30 -6.01
N GLU A 180 6.65 -26.73 -5.98
CA GLU A 180 7.70 -27.19 -6.88
C GLU A 180 8.03 -28.67 -6.64
N LEU A 181 8.17 -29.05 -5.38
CA LEU A 181 8.52 -30.43 -5.03
C LEU A 181 7.43 -31.40 -5.43
N LEU A 182 6.17 -31.02 -5.24
CA LEU A 182 5.06 -31.87 -5.64
C LEU A 182 5.04 -32.06 -7.16
N ILE A 183 5.23 -30.96 -7.90
CA ILE A 183 5.24 -31.00 -9.36
C ILE A 183 6.40 -31.86 -9.86
N GLU A 184 7.58 -31.74 -9.26
CA GLU A 184 8.72 -32.57 -9.65
C GLU A 184 8.43 -34.06 -9.47
N ASN A 185 7.51 -34.37 -8.57
CA ASN A 185 7.11 -35.76 -8.34
C ASN A 185 5.79 -36.12 -9.04
N GLY A 186 5.33 -35.31 -9.96
CA GLY A 186 4.16 -35.58 -10.79
C GLY A 186 2.83 -35.52 -10.06
N LEU A 187 2.78 -34.83 -8.94
CA LEU A 187 1.57 -34.76 -8.10
C LEU A 187 0.74 -33.53 -8.45
N ARG A 188 -0.57 -33.74 -8.51
CA ARG A 188 -1.51 -32.65 -8.81
C ARG A 188 -1.83 -31.87 -7.55
N GLN A 189 -2.11 -30.58 -7.74
CA GLN A 189 -2.44 -29.67 -6.65
C GLN A 189 -3.69 -28.89 -7.01
N TYR A 190 -4.47 -28.54 -6.00
CA TYR A 190 -5.67 -27.75 -6.17
C TYR A 190 -5.66 -26.62 -5.13
N ALA A 191 -5.55 -25.38 -5.60
CA ALA A 191 -5.56 -24.21 -4.75
C ALA A 191 -6.90 -23.49 -4.89
N VAL A 192 -7.64 -23.39 -3.80
CA VAL A 192 -8.95 -22.78 -3.83
C VAL A 192 -9.11 -21.83 -2.64
N SER A 193 -9.68 -20.68 -2.90
CA SER A 193 -9.95 -19.69 -1.85
C SER A 193 -10.87 -18.62 -2.38
N GLU A 194 -11.51 -17.90 -1.47
CA GLU A 194 -12.19 -16.66 -1.83
C GLU A 194 -11.18 -15.61 -2.31
N THR A 195 -11.69 -14.61 -3.04
CA THR A 195 -10.87 -13.53 -3.58
C THR A 195 -9.92 -12.95 -2.54
N GLN A 196 -10.40 -12.74 -1.30
CA GLN A 196 -9.62 -12.08 -0.26
C GLN A 196 -8.34 -12.85 0.09
N LYS A 197 -8.32 -14.16 -0.08
CA LYS A 197 -7.17 -14.98 0.27
C LYS A 197 -6.61 -15.76 -0.92
N TYR A 198 -7.13 -15.52 -2.11
CA TYR A 198 -6.69 -16.24 -3.31
C TYR A 198 -5.19 -16.07 -3.53
N GLY A 199 -4.68 -14.86 -3.39
CA GLY A 199 -3.25 -14.63 -3.53
C GLY A 199 -2.41 -15.36 -2.51
N HIS A 200 -2.98 -15.66 -1.34
CA HIS A 200 -2.22 -16.36 -0.30
C HIS A 200 -2.03 -17.82 -0.65
N VAL A 201 -3.02 -18.46 -1.31
CA VAL A 201 -2.92 -19.88 -1.65
C VAL A 201 -2.32 -20.12 -3.03
N THR A 202 -2.04 -19.05 -3.77
CA THR A 202 -1.40 -19.15 -5.09
C THR A 202 -0.05 -18.44 -5.09
N TYR A 203 -0.08 -17.13 -5.17
CA TYR A 203 1.12 -16.30 -5.32
C TYR A 203 2.10 -16.49 -4.15
N PHE A 204 1.63 -16.25 -2.93
CA PHE A 204 2.52 -16.33 -1.76
C PHE A 204 2.94 -17.77 -1.47
N TRP A 205 2.00 -18.69 -1.62
CA TRP A 205 2.29 -20.12 -1.42
C TRP A 205 3.39 -20.61 -2.35
N ASN A 206 3.40 -20.09 -3.57
CA ASN A 206 4.38 -20.49 -4.59
C ASN A 206 5.63 -19.60 -4.58
N GLY A 207 5.92 -18.94 -3.48
CA GLY A 207 7.15 -18.19 -3.33
C GLY A 207 7.13 -16.85 -4.06
N ASN A 208 6.00 -16.17 -4.05
CA ASN A 208 5.80 -14.88 -4.70
C ASN A 208 5.92 -15.00 -6.23
N LYS A 209 5.47 -16.15 -6.75
CA LYS A 209 5.49 -16.38 -8.18
C LYS A 209 4.11 -16.09 -8.76
N THR A 210 4.05 -15.22 -9.76
CA THR A 210 2.82 -15.00 -10.51
C THR A 210 2.64 -16.16 -11.51
N GLY A 211 1.44 -16.73 -11.52
CA GLY A 211 1.17 -17.86 -12.39
C GLY A 211 1.55 -19.19 -11.80
N LYS A 212 1.37 -20.22 -12.57
CA LYS A 212 1.59 -21.60 -12.14
C LYS A 212 2.99 -22.07 -12.48
N PHE A 213 3.50 -23.01 -11.70
CA PHE A 213 4.69 -23.76 -12.10
C PHE A 213 4.36 -24.74 -13.23
N SER A 214 3.15 -25.33 -13.20
CA SER A 214 2.72 -26.28 -14.19
C SER A 214 1.23 -26.10 -14.49
N GLU A 215 0.91 -25.78 -15.74
CA GLU A 215 -0.49 -25.67 -16.16
C GLU A 215 -1.22 -27.00 -16.08
N GLU A 216 -0.48 -28.09 -16.20
CA GLU A 216 -1.06 -29.44 -16.19
C GLU A 216 -1.35 -29.94 -14.77
N LEU A 217 -0.49 -29.61 -13.82
CA LEU A 217 -0.54 -30.21 -12.49
C LEU A 217 -1.10 -29.28 -11.41
N GLU A 218 -1.33 -27.99 -11.72
CA GLU A 218 -1.88 -27.04 -10.75
C GLU A 218 -3.23 -26.53 -11.23
N ASP A 219 -4.25 -26.74 -10.42
CA ASP A 219 -5.58 -26.16 -10.66
C ASP A 219 -5.85 -25.07 -9.63
N TYR A 220 -6.21 -23.89 -10.11
CA TYR A 220 -6.50 -22.74 -9.26
C TYR A 220 -7.98 -22.38 -9.39
N LYS A 221 -8.63 -22.20 -8.26
CA LYS A 221 -10.06 -21.86 -8.26
C LYS A 221 -10.30 -20.68 -7.33
N GLU A 222 -10.69 -19.57 -7.90
CA GLU A 222 -11.12 -18.42 -7.11
C GLU A 222 -12.62 -18.48 -6.92
N ILE A 223 -13.08 -18.32 -5.68
CA ILE A 223 -14.48 -18.18 -5.34
C ILE A 223 -14.70 -16.70 -5.05
N PRO A 224 -15.48 -15.99 -5.87
CA PRO A 224 -15.64 -14.56 -5.68
C PRO A 224 -16.15 -14.22 -4.26
N SER A 225 -15.47 -13.31 -3.59
CA SER A 225 -15.91 -12.86 -2.28
C SER A 225 -17.15 -11.98 -2.41
N ASP A 226 -18.02 -12.04 -1.44
CA ASP A 226 -19.17 -11.14 -1.40
C ASP A 226 -18.70 -9.72 -1.10
N ASN A 227 -19.40 -8.75 -1.64
CA ASN A 227 -19.07 -7.34 -1.43
C ASN A 227 -19.81 -6.79 -0.21
N VAL A 228 -19.49 -7.36 0.95
CA VAL A 228 -20.09 -6.97 2.23
C VAL A 228 -18.97 -7.04 3.27
N SER A 229 -19.25 -6.51 4.46
CA SER A 229 -18.26 -6.58 5.52
C SER A 229 -18.11 -8.01 6.03
N PHE A 230 -16.96 -8.31 6.61
CA PHE A 230 -16.62 -9.68 6.99
C PHE A 230 -17.53 -10.22 8.10
N ASP A 231 -18.06 -9.33 8.92
CA ASP A 231 -18.97 -9.76 10.00
C ASP A 231 -20.39 -10.04 9.50
N GLU A 232 -20.73 -9.53 8.32
CA GLU A 232 -22.03 -9.80 7.73
C GLU A 232 -22.10 -11.18 7.09
N ARG A 233 -20.99 -11.61 6.48
CA ARG A 233 -20.89 -12.91 5.83
C ARG A 233 -19.53 -13.52 6.18
N PRO A 234 -19.61 -13.93 7.53
CA PRO A 234 -18.30 -14.50 7.94
C PRO A 234 -17.91 -15.68 7.07
N UNK A 235 -16.35 -16.08 6.24
CA UNK A 235 -15.98 -17.19 5.43
C UNK A 235 -14.59 -16.99 5.05
N UNK A 236 -14.14 -17.11 5.41
CA UNK A 236 -12.83 -16.94 5.15
C UNK A 236 -12.20 -17.99 4.49
N UNK A 237 -12.20 -18.14 4.24
CA UNK A 237 -11.64 -19.15 3.74
C UNK A 237 -10.79 -19.90 4.04
#